data_797c77735514bcda23deeaf33fd8fb88
#
_entry.id   797c77735514bcda23deeaf33fd8fb88
#
_cell.length_a   1.000
_cell.length_b   1.000
_cell.length_c   1.000
_cell.angle_alpha   90.00
_cell.angle_beta   90.00
_cell.angle_gamma   90.00
#
_symmetry.space_group_name_H-M   'P 1'
#
loop_
_entity.id
_entity.type
_entity.pdbx_description
1 polymer ?
#
loop_
_entity_poly.entity_id
_entity_poly.type
_entity_poly.pdbx_seq_one_letter_code
_entity_poly.pdbx_strand_id
1 'polypeptide(L)'
;MKKIMSGNEAMARGAFEAGVKVAAAYPGTPSTEILETIGKEYREIYAEWSPNEKVALEVASGASLAGARAMASMKHVGVNVAADPFMTLSYVGVNGGFVLVTCDDPELYSSQNEQDNRHYARFAKVPMFEPSDSQEAKDFIKLGFEVSEKFDTPVMVRSVTRISHAKGIVELQDPVVPPIPIEIKKDTAKYTMLPSFARIRQIGRAHV
;
A
#
# COMPACT_ATOMS: atom_id res chain seq x y z
N MET A 1 4.73 -9.36 -22.58
CA MET A 1 5.15 -8.12 -23.29
C MET A 1 6.11 -7.37 -22.38
N LYS A 2 7.15 -6.68 -22.94
CA LYS A 2 8.10 -5.87 -22.12
C LYS A 2 7.92 -4.40 -22.43
N LYS A 3 8.00 -3.54 -21.41
CA LYS A 3 7.89 -2.06 -21.54
C LYS A 3 8.97 -1.41 -20.65
N ILE A 4 9.52 -0.27 -21.08
CA ILE A 4 10.37 0.56 -20.23
C ILE A 4 9.46 1.40 -19.33
N MET A 5 9.64 1.30 -18.01
CA MET A 5 8.82 1.96 -17.00
C MET A 5 9.70 2.51 -15.88
N SER A 6 9.30 3.64 -15.29
CA SER A 6 9.86 4.06 -13.99
C SER A 6 9.36 3.15 -12.87
N GLY A 7 9.98 3.22 -11.69
CA GLY A 7 9.50 2.48 -10.53
C GLY A 7 8.05 2.83 -10.17
N ASN A 8 7.69 4.12 -10.23
CA ASN A 8 6.31 4.57 -9.96
C ASN A 8 5.31 4.02 -11.00
N GLU A 9 5.65 4.07 -12.30
CA GLU A 9 4.83 3.47 -13.36
C GLU A 9 4.71 1.94 -13.17
N ALA A 10 5.80 1.29 -12.76
CA ALA A 10 5.82 -0.15 -12.51
C ALA A 10 4.96 -0.54 -11.29
N MET A 11 4.99 0.24 -10.19
CA MET A 11 4.10 0.02 -9.04
C MET A 11 2.62 0.21 -9.41
N ALA A 12 2.30 1.24 -10.21
CA ALA A 12 0.95 1.43 -10.76
C ALA A 12 0.52 0.24 -11.64
N ARG A 13 1.43 -0.28 -12.48
CA ARG A 13 1.19 -1.50 -13.26
C ARG A 13 0.98 -2.72 -12.38
N GLY A 14 1.75 -2.87 -11.32
CA GLY A 14 1.60 -3.93 -10.33
C GLY A 14 0.23 -3.91 -9.67
N ALA A 15 -0.28 -2.72 -9.33
CA ALA A 15 -1.63 -2.54 -8.78
C ALA A 15 -2.71 -3.01 -9.77
N PHE A 16 -2.59 -2.63 -11.06
CA PHE A 16 -3.49 -3.09 -12.11
C PHE A 16 -3.45 -4.62 -12.26
N GLU A 17 -2.26 -5.20 -12.40
CA GLU A 17 -2.09 -6.65 -12.55
C GLU A 17 -2.58 -7.42 -11.31
N ALA A 18 -2.49 -6.84 -10.12
CA ALA A 18 -3.04 -7.41 -8.89
C ALA A 18 -4.57 -7.28 -8.78
N GLY A 19 -5.24 -6.62 -9.70
CA GLY A 19 -6.69 -6.44 -9.65
C GLY A 19 -7.17 -5.48 -8.57
N VAL A 20 -6.36 -4.47 -8.23
CA VAL A 20 -6.72 -3.39 -7.30
C VAL A 20 -7.98 -2.68 -7.78
N LYS A 21 -8.86 -2.32 -6.84
CA LYS A 21 -10.11 -1.60 -7.12
C LYS A 21 -10.10 -0.17 -6.63
N VAL A 22 -9.34 0.13 -5.56
CA VAL A 22 -9.26 1.46 -4.98
C VAL A 22 -7.81 1.82 -4.73
N ALA A 23 -7.39 2.98 -5.22
CA ALA A 23 -6.10 3.59 -4.93
C ALA A 23 -6.31 5.02 -4.45
N ALA A 24 -5.79 5.37 -3.28
CA ALA A 24 -5.90 6.70 -2.71
C ALA A 24 -4.51 7.25 -2.34
N ALA A 25 -4.32 8.56 -2.51
CA ALA A 25 -3.04 9.19 -2.19
C ALA A 25 -3.21 10.66 -1.79
N TYR A 26 -2.16 11.21 -1.22
CA TYR A 26 -1.94 12.65 -1.13
C TYR A 26 -0.65 13.00 -1.89
N PRO A 27 -0.61 14.11 -2.67
CA PRO A 27 0.55 14.44 -3.48
C PRO A 27 1.82 14.63 -2.66
N GLY A 28 2.91 14.01 -3.08
CA GLY A 28 4.22 14.15 -2.43
C GLY A 28 5.32 13.40 -3.19
N THR A 29 6.30 14.13 -3.73
CA THR A 29 7.47 13.53 -4.40
C THR A 29 8.29 12.73 -3.38
N PRO A 30 8.66 11.47 -3.67
CA PRO A 30 8.68 10.82 -4.98
C PRO A 30 7.51 9.83 -5.27
N SER A 31 6.35 9.91 -4.59
CA SER A 31 5.24 8.95 -4.76
C SER A 31 4.11 9.40 -5.70
N THR A 32 4.06 10.68 -6.06
CA THR A 32 2.93 11.31 -6.77
C THR A 32 2.55 10.58 -8.06
N GLU A 33 3.54 10.20 -8.87
CA GLU A 33 3.32 9.63 -10.20
C GLU A 33 2.69 8.23 -10.15
N ILE A 34 2.65 7.57 -8.99
CA ILE A 34 1.95 6.27 -8.83
C ILE A 34 0.47 6.47 -9.10
N LEU A 35 -0.19 7.38 -8.35
CA LEU A 35 -1.63 7.62 -8.52
C LEU A 35 -1.94 8.33 -9.83
N GLU A 36 -1.08 9.24 -10.30
CA GLU A 36 -1.23 9.87 -11.62
C GLU A 36 -1.27 8.82 -12.74
N THR A 37 -0.36 7.85 -12.70
CA THR A 37 -0.31 6.76 -13.68
C THR A 37 -1.56 5.88 -13.58
N ILE A 38 -2.01 5.53 -12.37
CA ILE A 38 -3.24 4.76 -12.18
C ILE A 38 -4.42 5.51 -12.79
N GLY A 39 -4.64 6.75 -12.43
CA GLY A 39 -5.77 7.54 -12.93
C GLY A 39 -5.76 7.77 -14.43
N LYS A 40 -4.57 7.81 -15.05
CA LYS A 40 -4.40 8.02 -16.48
C LYS A 40 -4.55 6.72 -17.30
N GLU A 41 -3.89 5.63 -16.86
CA GLU A 41 -3.72 4.41 -17.67
C GLU A 41 -4.64 3.27 -17.23
N TYR A 42 -5.11 3.22 -15.98
CA TYR A 42 -5.87 2.08 -15.40
C TYR A 42 -7.21 2.54 -14.82
N ARG A 43 -8.11 2.99 -15.70
CA ARG A 43 -9.40 3.62 -15.34
C ARG A 43 -10.40 2.69 -14.64
N GLU A 44 -10.17 1.39 -14.66
CA GLU A 44 -10.91 0.39 -13.88
C GLU A 44 -10.60 0.40 -12.38
N ILE A 45 -9.54 1.12 -11.98
CA ILE A 45 -9.20 1.38 -10.58
C ILE A 45 -9.76 2.76 -10.20
N TYR A 46 -10.59 2.81 -9.16
CA TYR A 46 -10.99 4.08 -8.58
C TYR A 46 -9.76 4.76 -7.97
N ALA A 47 -9.35 5.88 -8.55
CA ALA A 47 -8.18 6.65 -8.13
C ALA A 47 -8.62 7.97 -7.50
N GLU A 48 -8.21 8.26 -6.26
CA GLU A 48 -8.63 9.43 -5.51
C GLU A 48 -7.45 10.19 -4.90
N TRP A 49 -7.37 11.49 -5.17
CA TRP A 49 -6.58 12.42 -4.39
C TRP A 49 -7.35 12.83 -3.14
N SER A 50 -6.85 12.42 -1.99
CA SER A 50 -7.46 12.73 -0.69
C SER A 50 -6.93 14.05 -0.13
N PRO A 51 -7.62 14.71 0.82
CA PRO A 51 -7.18 15.98 1.39
C PRO A 51 -5.92 15.87 2.26
N ASN A 52 -5.56 14.67 2.72
CA ASN A 52 -4.32 14.34 3.40
C ASN A 52 -4.09 12.82 3.42
N GLU A 53 -2.92 12.39 3.89
CA GLU A 53 -2.50 10.98 3.87
C GLU A 53 -3.30 10.11 4.85
N LYS A 54 -3.77 10.67 5.97
CA LYS A 54 -4.67 9.97 6.89
C LYS A 54 -5.95 9.55 6.18
N VAL A 55 -6.60 10.49 5.49
CA VAL A 55 -7.83 10.21 4.73
C VAL A 55 -7.57 9.24 3.59
N ALA A 56 -6.45 9.38 2.86
CA ALA A 56 -6.07 8.44 1.80
C ALA A 56 -5.96 6.99 2.32
N LEU A 57 -5.31 6.81 3.47
CA LEU A 57 -5.18 5.51 4.09
C LEU A 57 -6.53 4.97 4.57
N GLU A 58 -7.38 5.82 5.17
CA GLU A 58 -8.72 5.42 5.66
C GLU A 58 -9.66 5.03 4.52
N VAL A 59 -9.65 5.76 3.38
CA VAL A 59 -10.43 5.41 2.18
C VAL A 59 -10.02 4.03 1.65
N ALA A 60 -8.72 3.82 1.46
CA ALA A 60 -8.20 2.54 0.97
C ALA A 60 -8.45 1.40 1.99
N SER A 61 -8.32 1.67 3.29
CA SER A 61 -8.61 0.69 4.34
C SER A 61 -10.08 0.29 4.35
N GLY A 62 -11.00 1.26 4.21
CA GLY A 62 -12.43 0.98 4.10
C GLY A 62 -12.75 0.06 2.93
N ALA A 63 -12.15 0.29 1.77
CA ALA A 63 -12.29 -0.57 0.60
C ALA A 63 -11.75 -1.99 0.85
N SER A 64 -10.59 -2.10 1.52
CA SER A 64 -10.02 -3.39 1.92
C SER A 64 -10.94 -4.16 2.87
N LEU A 65 -11.50 -3.49 3.88
CA LEU A 65 -12.45 -4.11 4.82
C LEU A 65 -13.73 -4.58 4.12
N ALA A 66 -14.13 -3.93 3.03
CA ALA A 66 -15.23 -4.36 2.16
C ALA A 66 -14.84 -5.49 1.18
N GLY A 67 -13.62 -6.01 1.22
CA GLY A 67 -13.18 -7.13 0.39
C GLY A 67 -12.46 -6.73 -0.91
N ALA A 68 -12.35 -5.45 -1.23
CA ALA A 68 -11.62 -5.00 -2.41
C ALA A 68 -10.11 -4.96 -2.14
N ARG A 69 -9.27 -5.36 -3.10
CA ARG A 69 -7.85 -5.02 -3.05
C ARG A 69 -7.70 -3.50 -3.16
N ALA A 70 -7.03 -2.89 -2.20
CA ALA A 70 -6.87 -1.45 -2.12
C ALA A 70 -5.44 -1.05 -1.73
N MET A 71 -5.02 0.11 -2.23
CA MET A 71 -3.70 0.65 -1.89
C MET A 71 -3.77 2.12 -1.51
N ALA A 72 -2.88 2.53 -0.63
CA ALA A 72 -2.57 3.93 -0.38
C ALA A 72 -1.11 4.20 -0.76
N SER A 73 -0.83 5.37 -1.35
CA SER A 73 0.55 5.77 -1.63
C SER A 73 0.85 7.16 -1.07
N MET A 74 2.03 7.30 -0.50
CA MET A 74 2.45 8.54 0.12
C MET A 74 3.97 8.64 0.25
N LYS A 75 4.44 9.86 0.43
CA LYS A 75 5.80 10.19 0.78
C LYS A 75 6.11 9.78 2.24
N HIS A 76 7.40 9.68 2.60
CA HIS A 76 7.80 9.27 3.95
C HIS A 76 7.19 10.14 5.08
N VAL A 77 7.16 11.46 4.93
CA VAL A 77 6.55 12.35 5.93
C VAL A 77 5.03 12.19 6.01
N GLY A 78 4.40 11.72 4.94
CA GLY A 78 2.96 11.42 4.92
C GLY A 78 2.61 10.23 5.81
N VAL A 79 3.51 9.28 6.01
CA VAL A 79 3.30 8.17 6.94
C VAL A 79 3.14 8.66 8.38
N ASN A 80 3.78 9.78 8.75
CA ASN A 80 3.55 10.40 10.07
C ASN A 80 2.10 10.86 10.24
N VAL A 81 1.50 11.43 9.17
CA VAL A 81 0.10 11.87 9.16
C VAL A 81 -0.85 10.68 9.19
N ALA A 82 -0.51 9.61 8.50
CA ALA A 82 -1.29 8.37 8.43
C ALA A 82 -0.96 7.36 9.55
N ALA A 83 -0.08 7.70 10.51
CA ALA A 83 0.42 6.74 11.49
C ALA A 83 -0.69 6.15 12.37
N ASP A 84 -1.65 6.96 12.85
CA ASP A 84 -2.73 6.51 13.70
C ASP A 84 -3.61 5.43 13.02
N PRO A 85 -4.22 5.68 11.85
CA PRO A 85 -4.98 4.63 11.17
C PRO A 85 -4.11 3.47 10.69
N PHE A 86 -2.84 3.68 10.35
CA PHE A 86 -1.94 2.59 9.97
C PHE A 86 -1.67 1.63 11.14
N MET A 87 -1.38 2.17 12.34
CA MET A 87 -1.21 1.36 13.54
C MET A 87 -2.50 0.61 13.89
N THR A 88 -3.65 1.26 13.78
CA THR A 88 -4.95 0.63 14.03
C THR A 88 -5.26 -0.46 13.00
N LEU A 89 -5.03 -0.20 11.71
CA LEU A 89 -5.23 -1.19 10.64
C LEU A 89 -4.39 -2.44 10.84
N SER A 90 -3.17 -2.27 11.36
CA SER A 90 -2.30 -3.40 11.67
C SER A 90 -2.89 -4.37 12.72
N TYR A 91 -3.82 -3.93 13.56
CA TYR A 91 -4.57 -4.77 14.50
C TYR A 91 -5.88 -5.28 13.90
N VAL A 92 -6.61 -4.42 13.18
CA VAL A 92 -7.86 -4.78 12.51
C VAL A 92 -7.63 -5.88 11.48
N GLY A 93 -6.51 -5.80 10.76
CA GLY A 93 -6.25 -6.66 9.61
C GLY A 93 -6.99 -6.18 8.37
N VAL A 94 -7.15 -7.07 7.43
CA VAL A 94 -7.74 -6.81 6.11
C VAL A 94 -8.86 -7.79 5.80
N ASN A 95 -9.62 -7.55 4.74
CA ASN A 95 -10.49 -8.54 4.12
C ASN A 95 -10.06 -8.74 2.66
N GLY A 96 -10.16 -7.73 1.78
CA GLY A 96 -9.36 -7.68 0.58
C GLY A 96 -7.95 -7.19 0.91
N GLY A 97 -6.94 -7.60 0.15
CA GLY A 97 -5.55 -7.22 0.41
C GLY A 97 -5.34 -5.69 0.48
N PHE A 98 -4.44 -5.26 1.36
CA PHE A 98 -4.07 -3.86 1.51
C PHE A 98 -2.56 -3.67 1.40
N VAL A 99 -2.15 -2.76 0.52
CA VAL A 99 -0.75 -2.36 0.37
C VAL A 99 -0.59 -0.86 0.62
N LEU A 100 0.28 -0.50 1.56
CA LEU A 100 0.77 0.87 1.76
C LEU A 100 2.09 1.03 1.01
N VAL A 101 2.09 1.89 -0.01
CA VAL A 101 3.33 2.30 -0.67
C VAL A 101 3.86 3.56 0.00
N THR A 102 5.08 3.49 0.53
CA THR A 102 5.80 4.65 1.04
C THR A 102 7.04 4.92 0.22
N CYS A 103 7.25 6.17 -0.16
CA CYS A 103 8.42 6.55 -0.94
C CYS A 103 9.29 7.51 -0.13
N ASP A 104 10.44 7.01 0.29
CA ASP A 104 11.41 7.80 1.03
C ASP A 104 12.25 8.68 0.10
N ASP A 105 12.72 9.80 0.62
CA ASP A 105 13.53 10.78 -0.09
C ASP A 105 14.87 10.99 0.63
N PRO A 106 15.78 9.97 0.58
CA PRO A 106 17.11 10.13 1.13
C PRO A 106 17.85 11.27 0.43
N GLU A 107 18.70 11.97 1.17
CA GLU A 107 19.40 13.18 0.73
C GLU A 107 18.49 14.41 0.50
N LEU A 108 17.19 14.35 0.82
CA LEU A 108 16.30 15.51 0.90
C LEU A 108 16.10 16.24 -0.44
N TYR A 109 16.07 15.57 -1.58
CA TYR A 109 15.91 16.22 -2.91
C TYR A 109 14.63 17.06 -3.01
N SER A 110 13.56 16.67 -2.31
CA SER A 110 12.27 17.35 -2.32
C SER A 110 11.57 17.32 -0.95
N SER A 111 12.34 17.29 0.15
CA SER A 111 11.79 17.08 1.50
C SER A 111 12.41 17.99 2.54
N GLN A 112 11.67 18.28 3.62
CA GLN A 112 12.14 19.10 4.74
C GLN A 112 13.00 18.32 5.74
N ASN A 113 12.92 17.01 5.73
CA ASN A 113 13.71 16.11 6.56
C ASN A 113 13.86 14.75 5.88
N GLU A 114 14.79 13.95 6.36
CA GLU A 114 14.97 12.56 5.97
C GLU A 114 14.38 11.64 7.02
N GLN A 115 13.64 10.61 6.57
CA GLN A 115 13.06 9.60 7.45
C GLN A 115 13.22 8.22 6.81
N ASP A 116 13.46 7.21 7.64
CA ASP A 116 13.53 5.81 7.24
C ASP A 116 12.24 5.08 7.64
N ASN A 117 11.33 4.89 6.69
CA ASN A 117 10.05 4.28 6.95
C ASN A 117 10.10 2.76 7.21
N ARG A 118 11.27 2.12 7.10
CA ARG A 118 11.48 0.75 7.61
C ARG A 118 11.14 0.65 9.09
N HIS A 119 11.38 1.72 9.85
CA HIS A 119 11.01 1.78 11.26
C HIS A 119 9.51 1.74 11.49
N TYR A 120 8.68 2.30 10.60
CA TYR A 120 7.22 2.19 10.69
C TYR A 120 6.75 0.76 10.50
N ALA A 121 7.27 0.03 9.53
CA ALA A 121 6.92 -1.37 9.32
C ALA A 121 7.26 -2.22 10.57
N ARG A 122 8.45 -2.03 11.14
CA ARG A 122 8.86 -2.70 12.39
C ARG A 122 7.97 -2.32 13.57
N PHE A 123 7.64 -1.04 13.73
CA PHE A 123 6.80 -0.56 14.82
C PHE A 123 5.37 -1.08 14.69
N ALA A 124 4.79 -1.03 13.49
CA ALA A 124 3.47 -1.58 13.20
C ALA A 124 3.44 -3.12 13.18
N LYS A 125 4.61 -3.80 13.15
CA LYS A 125 4.75 -5.26 13.02
C LYS A 125 4.05 -5.79 11.77
N VAL A 126 4.26 -5.14 10.63
CA VAL A 126 3.74 -5.54 9.33
C VAL A 126 4.85 -5.98 8.40
N PRO A 127 4.59 -6.92 7.48
CA PRO A 127 5.54 -7.27 6.43
C PRO A 127 5.91 -6.06 5.57
N MET A 128 7.16 -6.01 5.11
CA MET A 128 7.63 -4.93 4.23
C MET A 128 8.48 -5.52 3.11
N PHE A 129 8.29 -4.98 1.90
CA PHE A 129 9.13 -5.22 0.73
C PHE A 129 9.83 -3.95 0.29
N GLU A 130 11.04 -4.09 -0.21
CA GLU A 130 11.88 -2.99 -0.67
C GLU A 130 12.47 -3.36 -2.04
N PRO A 131 11.90 -2.84 -3.15
CA PRO A 131 12.35 -3.19 -4.49
C PRO A 131 13.71 -2.55 -4.81
N SER A 132 14.53 -3.25 -5.58
CA SER A 132 15.83 -2.79 -6.07
C SER A 132 15.77 -2.22 -7.49
N ASP A 133 14.72 -2.49 -8.25
CA ASP A 133 14.49 -2.02 -9.61
C ASP A 133 13.00 -1.90 -9.97
N SER A 134 12.70 -1.49 -11.21
CA SER A 134 11.33 -1.33 -11.68
C SER A 134 10.59 -2.66 -11.83
N GLN A 135 11.27 -3.77 -12.12
CA GLN A 135 10.62 -5.07 -12.20
C GLN A 135 10.16 -5.54 -10.83
N GLU A 136 11.04 -5.47 -9.82
CA GLU A 136 10.69 -5.79 -8.45
C GLU A 136 9.63 -4.84 -7.89
N ALA A 137 9.67 -3.53 -8.27
CA ALA A 137 8.65 -2.57 -7.88
C ALA A 137 7.24 -3.03 -8.31
N LYS A 138 7.08 -3.56 -9.52
CA LYS A 138 5.82 -4.16 -9.99
C LYS A 138 5.49 -5.45 -9.23
N ASP A 139 6.45 -6.36 -9.14
CA ASP A 139 6.22 -7.72 -8.62
C ASP A 139 5.95 -7.70 -7.10
N PHE A 140 6.59 -6.80 -6.36
CA PHE A 140 6.38 -6.67 -4.92
C PHE A 140 5.02 -6.04 -4.56
N ILE A 141 4.45 -5.21 -5.43
CA ILE A 141 3.05 -4.78 -5.25
C ILE A 141 2.12 -6.00 -5.32
N LYS A 142 2.29 -6.87 -6.32
CA LYS A 142 1.47 -8.08 -6.47
C LYS A 142 1.64 -9.03 -5.30
N LEU A 143 2.90 -9.34 -4.95
CA LEU A 143 3.22 -10.19 -3.80
C LEU A 143 2.68 -9.60 -2.50
N GLY A 144 2.71 -8.27 -2.35
CA GLY A 144 2.18 -7.56 -1.20
C GLY A 144 0.70 -7.86 -0.97
N PHE A 145 -0.11 -7.88 -2.02
CA PHE A 145 -1.53 -8.24 -1.91
C PHE A 145 -1.73 -9.70 -1.51
N GLU A 146 -0.97 -10.62 -2.08
CA GLU A 146 -1.05 -12.05 -1.74
C GLU A 146 -0.67 -12.30 -0.27
N VAL A 147 0.41 -11.69 0.20
CA VAL A 147 0.85 -11.77 1.61
C VAL A 147 -0.17 -11.12 2.53
N SER A 148 -0.71 -9.96 2.14
CA SER A 148 -1.72 -9.24 2.92
C SER A 148 -2.96 -10.10 3.17
N GLU A 149 -3.51 -10.71 2.12
CA GLU A 149 -4.69 -11.59 2.19
C GLU A 149 -4.39 -12.87 2.98
N LYS A 150 -3.23 -13.48 2.74
CA LYS A 150 -2.84 -14.74 3.37
C LYS A 150 -2.67 -14.61 4.90
N PHE A 151 -2.16 -13.48 5.36
CA PHE A 151 -1.81 -13.27 6.77
C PHE A 151 -2.71 -12.27 7.51
N ASP A 152 -3.80 -11.82 6.88
CA ASP A 152 -4.75 -10.86 7.47
C ASP A 152 -4.05 -9.61 8.04
N THR A 153 -3.17 -9.00 7.25
CA THR A 153 -2.35 -7.85 7.68
C THR A 153 -2.10 -6.88 6.54
N PRO A 154 -2.03 -5.56 6.78
CA PRO A 154 -1.51 -4.66 5.76
C PRO A 154 -0.03 -4.98 5.46
N VAL A 155 0.39 -4.72 4.22
CA VAL A 155 1.78 -4.85 3.79
C VAL A 155 2.32 -3.49 3.38
N MET A 156 3.56 -3.19 3.74
CA MET A 156 4.24 -1.99 3.28
C MET A 156 5.16 -2.33 2.10
N VAL A 157 5.13 -1.52 1.05
CA VAL A 157 6.14 -1.51 -0.01
C VAL A 157 6.88 -0.19 0.08
N ARG A 158 8.17 -0.25 0.40
CA ARG A 158 9.02 0.94 0.53
C ARG A 158 9.84 1.15 -0.73
N SER A 159 9.71 2.29 -1.34
CA SER A 159 10.56 2.75 -2.42
C SER A 159 11.44 3.92 -1.95
N VAL A 160 12.40 4.29 -2.75
CA VAL A 160 13.22 5.51 -2.57
C VAL A 160 13.23 6.30 -3.87
N THR A 161 13.55 7.60 -3.81
CA THR A 161 13.58 8.52 -4.97
C THR A 161 14.28 7.91 -6.18
N ARG A 162 15.42 7.25 -5.98
CA ARG A 162 16.18 6.61 -7.06
C ARG A 162 15.36 5.52 -7.76
N ILE A 163 14.71 4.62 -7.01
CA ILE A 163 13.91 3.54 -7.59
C ILE A 163 12.63 4.08 -8.21
N SER A 164 11.96 5.01 -7.54
CA SER A 164 10.72 5.61 -8.01
C SER A 164 10.85 6.24 -9.40
N HIS A 165 11.99 6.88 -9.69
CA HIS A 165 12.20 7.61 -10.94
C HIS A 165 13.13 6.90 -11.94
N ALA A 166 13.95 5.93 -11.52
CA ALA A 166 14.79 5.19 -12.46
C ALA A 166 13.92 4.34 -13.41
N LYS A 167 14.34 4.28 -14.67
CA LYS A 167 13.65 3.49 -15.70
C LYS A 167 14.32 2.13 -15.89
N GLY A 168 13.51 1.08 -15.92
CA GLY A 168 13.93 -0.28 -16.19
C GLY A 168 13.01 -0.98 -17.17
N ILE A 169 13.43 -2.14 -17.66
CA ILE A 169 12.59 -3.01 -18.49
C ILE A 169 11.70 -3.83 -17.56
N VAL A 170 10.38 -3.73 -17.75
CA VAL A 170 9.36 -4.43 -16.94
C VAL A 170 8.60 -5.40 -17.82
N GLU A 171 8.50 -6.64 -17.39
CA GLU A 171 7.68 -7.66 -18.02
C GLU A 171 6.24 -7.54 -17.53
N LEU A 172 5.32 -7.32 -18.49
CA LEU A 172 3.90 -7.12 -18.21
C LEU A 172 3.14 -8.46 -18.23
N GLN A 173 2.20 -8.60 -17.31
CA GLN A 173 1.29 -9.73 -17.18
C GLN A 173 -0.17 -9.26 -17.29
N ASP A 174 -1.08 -10.20 -17.45
CA ASP A 174 -2.52 -9.90 -17.42
C ASP A 174 -3.01 -9.68 -15.98
N PRO A 175 -4.06 -8.86 -15.79
CA PRO A 175 -4.62 -8.64 -14.46
C PRO A 175 -5.30 -9.91 -13.94
N VAL A 176 -5.14 -10.16 -12.64
CA VAL A 176 -5.84 -11.26 -11.96
C VAL A 176 -7.19 -10.80 -11.41
N VAL A 177 -8.13 -11.74 -11.29
CA VAL A 177 -9.36 -11.52 -10.53
C VAL A 177 -9.08 -11.89 -9.06
N PRO A 178 -9.19 -10.97 -8.11
CA PRO A 178 -8.97 -11.28 -6.70
C PRO A 178 -9.93 -12.38 -6.21
N PRO A 179 -9.46 -13.29 -5.34
CA PRO A 179 -10.27 -14.43 -4.90
C PRO A 179 -11.35 -14.05 -3.86
N ILE A 180 -11.19 -12.89 -3.22
CA ILE A 180 -12.10 -12.45 -2.16
C ILE A 180 -13.24 -11.64 -2.78
N PRO A 181 -14.50 -11.99 -2.49
CA PRO A 181 -15.64 -11.22 -2.98
C PRO A 181 -15.71 -9.85 -2.30
N ILE A 182 -16.13 -8.83 -3.05
CA ILE A 182 -16.36 -7.49 -2.52
C ILE A 182 -17.71 -7.52 -1.79
N GLU A 183 -17.66 -7.69 -0.48
CA GLU A 183 -18.81 -7.70 0.40
C GLU A 183 -18.45 -7.18 1.80
N ILE A 184 -19.38 -6.50 2.45
CA ILE A 184 -19.21 -6.06 3.84
C ILE A 184 -19.71 -7.16 4.77
N LYS A 185 -18.77 -7.80 5.50
CA LYS A 185 -19.10 -8.77 6.55
C LYS A 185 -19.23 -8.06 7.89
N LYS A 186 -20.33 -8.31 8.60
CA LYS A 186 -20.51 -7.77 9.93
C LYS A 186 -19.73 -8.62 10.94
N ASP A 187 -18.57 -8.14 11.39
CA ASP A 187 -17.76 -8.76 12.42
C ASP A 187 -17.26 -7.68 13.40
N THR A 188 -18.02 -7.49 14.47
CA THR A 188 -17.70 -6.47 15.48
C THR A 188 -16.40 -6.78 16.21
N ALA A 189 -16.07 -8.04 16.44
CA ALA A 189 -14.85 -8.45 17.13
C ALA A 189 -13.60 -8.18 16.27
N LYS A 190 -13.73 -8.31 14.95
CA LYS A 190 -12.64 -7.98 14.00
C LYS A 190 -12.47 -6.48 13.81
N TYR A 191 -13.55 -5.75 13.57
CA TYR A 191 -13.47 -4.38 13.05
C TYR A 191 -13.56 -3.28 14.12
N THR A 192 -13.84 -3.64 15.38
CA THR A 192 -13.94 -2.67 16.48
C THR A 192 -12.78 -2.85 17.46
N MET A 193 -11.80 -1.94 17.41
CA MET A 193 -10.60 -2.04 18.26
C MET A 193 -10.85 -1.52 19.69
N LEU A 194 -11.78 -2.14 20.41
CA LEU A 194 -11.90 -1.96 21.84
C LEU A 194 -10.77 -2.71 22.58
N PRO A 195 -10.35 -2.27 23.78
CA PRO A 195 -9.25 -2.90 24.52
C PRO A 195 -9.36 -4.41 24.69
N SER A 196 -10.58 -4.93 24.85
CA SER A 196 -10.86 -6.37 24.95
C SER A 196 -10.50 -7.14 23.69
N PHE A 197 -10.81 -6.58 22.49
CA PHE A 197 -10.50 -7.20 21.20
C PHE A 197 -9.05 -6.96 20.80
N ALA A 198 -8.53 -5.74 21.01
CA ALA A 198 -7.18 -5.38 20.68
C ALA A 198 -6.11 -6.22 21.41
N ARG A 199 -6.35 -6.58 22.69
CA ARG A 199 -5.44 -7.45 23.45
C ARG A 199 -5.25 -8.83 22.82
N ILE A 200 -6.33 -9.46 22.36
CA ILE A 200 -6.27 -10.76 21.69
C ILE A 200 -5.48 -10.66 20.39
N ARG A 201 -5.71 -9.60 19.61
CA ARG A 201 -4.99 -9.33 18.35
C ARG A 201 -3.51 -9.08 18.60
N GLN A 202 -3.16 -8.36 19.65
CA GLN A 202 -1.75 -8.11 20.01
C GLN A 202 -0.99 -9.39 20.33
N ILE A 203 -1.61 -10.33 21.08
CA ILE A 203 -1.00 -11.62 21.42
C ILE A 203 -0.78 -12.45 20.15
N GLY A 204 -1.78 -12.55 19.28
CA GLY A 204 -1.65 -13.28 18.00
C GLY A 204 -0.48 -12.78 17.14
N ARG A 205 -0.30 -11.48 17.08
CA ARG A 205 0.80 -10.83 16.30
C ARG A 205 2.18 -11.02 16.90
N ALA A 206 2.29 -11.27 18.20
CA ALA A 206 3.58 -11.51 18.85
C ALA A 206 4.13 -12.92 18.58
N HIS A 207 3.34 -13.80 17.99
CA HIS A 207 3.65 -15.21 17.76
C HIS A 207 3.76 -15.58 16.26
N VAL A 208 3.75 -14.59 15.35
CA VAL A 208 3.92 -14.80 13.91
C VAL A 208 5.35 -14.50 13.51
#